data_8cbdbce12f599ba0e0631498799f22e4
#
_entry.id   8cbdbce12f599ba0e0631498799f22e4
#
_cell.length_a   1.000
_cell.length_b   1.000
_cell.length_c   1.000
_cell.angle_alpha   90.00
_cell.angle_beta   90.00
_cell.angle_gamma   90.00
#
_symmetry.space_group_name_H-M   'P 1'
#
loop_
_entity.id
_entity.type
_entity.pdbx_description
1 polymer ?
#
loop_
_entity_poly.entity_id
_entity_poly.type
_entity_poly.pdbx_seq_one_letter_code
_entity_poly.pdbx_strand_id
1 'polypeptide(L)'
;MTTPRSILFVCLGNICRSPSAEAVMRTKLTQLVPDIHLDSAGTAGYHIGNPPDPRAIVIGQSLGFELDKLRARQVSWEDFYEFELIFAMDETNLSDLQTLQKTAIMHADGRAVAQLDLFDPTGQSVADPYYGDEQDFKQMYAHLQRIADQHIAKWQLD
;
A
#
# COMPACT_ATOMS: atom_id res chain seq x y z
N MET A 1 12.43 16.43 -0.51
CA MET A 1 11.12 16.00 -1.00
C MET A 1 10.10 16.16 0.12
N THR A 2 8.90 16.56 -0.25
CA THR A 2 7.83 16.79 0.72
C THR A 2 7.17 15.48 1.10
N THR A 3 6.94 15.28 2.40
CA THR A 3 6.20 14.11 2.89
C THR A 3 4.75 14.19 2.43
N PRO A 4 4.18 13.15 1.82
CA PRO A 4 2.76 13.15 1.50
C PRO A 4 1.90 13.10 2.77
N ARG A 5 0.72 13.68 2.70
CA ARG A 5 -0.23 13.68 3.83
C ARG A 5 -1.15 12.47 3.82
N SER A 6 -1.29 11.83 2.67
CA SER A 6 -2.17 10.68 2.51
C SER A 6 -1.58 9.71 1.50
N ILE A 7 -1.59 8.43 1.84
CA ILE A 7 -1.00 7.37 1.00
C ILE A 7 -1.95 6.19 0.94
N LEU A 8 -2.21 5.69 -0.27
CA LEU A 8 -2.97 4.47 -0.51
C LEU A 8 -2.03 3.39 -1.04
N PHE A 9 -2.06 2.21 -0.43
CA PHE A 9 -1.27 1.05 -0.87
C PHE A 9 -2.18 0.08 -1.63
N VAL A 10 -1.79 -0.34 -2.83
CA VAL A 10 -2.65 -1.15 -3.70
C VAL A 10 -1.92 -2.39 -4.18
N CYS A 11 -2.55 -3.55 -3.99
CA CYS A 11 -2.14 -4.82 -4.59
C CYS A 11 -3.34 -5.43 -5.34
N LEU A 12 -3.31 -6.72 -5.63
CA LEU A 12 -4.40 -7.38 -6.35
C LEU A 12 -5.64 -7.55 -5.47
N GLY A 13 -5.52 -8.32 -4.39
CA GLY A 13 -6.68 -8.74 -3.58
C GLY A 13 -6.89 -8.01 -2.27
N ASN A 14 -5.94 -7.17 -1.87
CA ASN A 14 -5.98 -6.41 -0.62
C ASN A 14 -6.08 -7.29 0.63
N ILE A 15 -5.41 -8.44 0.63
CA ILE A 15 -5.36 -9.33 1.79
C ILE A 15 -3.94 -9.71 2.22
N CYS A 16 -2.92 -9.46 1.41
CA CYS A 16 -1.52 -9.80 1.74
C CYS A 16 -0.62 -8.58 1.68
N ARG A 17 -0.20 -8.17 0.49
CA ARG A 17 0.84 -7.13 0.30
C ARG A 17 0.40 -5.75 0.76
N SER A 18 -0.72 -5.25 0.27
CA SER A 18 -1.13 -3.87 0.55
C SER A 18 -1.55 -3.65 2.00
N PRO A 19 -2.29 -4.56 2.68
CA PRO A 19 -2.58 -4.36 4.09
C PRO A 19 -1.30 -4.47 4.95
N SER A 20 -0.36 -5.33 4.56
CA SER A 20 0.93 -5.43 5.25
C SER A 20 1.76 -4.16 5.08
N ALA A 21 1.79 -3.59 3.87
CA ALA A 21 2.47 -2.32 3.61
C ALA A 21 1.85 -1.19 4.44
N GLU A 22 0.53 -1.13 4.49
CA GLU A 22 -0.17 -0.14 5.32
C GLU A 22 0.22 -0.25 6.78
N ALA A 23 0.22 -1.47 7.33
CA ALA A 23 0.56 -1.70 8.75
C ALA A 23 2.01 -1.35 9.06
N VAL A 24 2.94 -1.73 8.18
CA VAL A 24 4.37 -1.40 8.34
C VAL A 24 4.56 0.12 8.34
N MET A 25 3.98 0.80 7.35
CA MET A 25 4.12 2.25 7.23
C MET A 25 3.44 2.97 8.38
N ARG A 26 2.28 2.52 8.82
CA ARG A 26 1.57 3.10 9.97
C ARG A 26 2.42 3.02 11.23
N THR A 27 3.00 1.85 11.51
CA THR A 27 3.84 1.66 12.69
C THR A 27 5.05 2.59 12.67
N LYS A 28 5.70 2.74 11.49
CA LYS A 28 6.90 3.57 11.37
C LYS A 28 6.59 5.07 11.31
N LEU A 29 5.44 5.47 10.77
CA LEU A 29 5.12 6.88 10.52
C LEU A 29 4.30 7.53 11.63
N THR A 30 3.60 6.77 12.48
CA THR A 30 2.67 7.35 13.47
C THR A 30 3.34 8.37 14.38
N GLN A 31 4.58 8.12 14.81
CA GLN A 31 5.30 9.04 15.67
C GLN A 31 5.95 10.20 14.91
N LEU A 32 6.28 9.98 13.64
CA LEU A 32 6.97 10.99 12.81
C LEU A 32 5.98 11.94 12.15
N VAL A 33 4.84 11.44 11.72
CA VAL A 33 3.77 12.21 11.04
C VAL A 33 2.43 11.76 11.62
N PRO A 34 2.04 12.27 12.81
CA PRO A 34 0.85 11.76 13.52
C PRO A 34 -0.46 11.86 12.74
N ASP A 35 -0.59 12.85 11.86
CA ASP A 35 -1.83 13.12 11.13
C ASP A 35 -1.87 12.50 9.73
N ILE A 36 -0.89 11.65 9.38
CA ILE A 36 -0.86 11.03 8.07
C ILE A 36 -2.05 10.08 7.90
N HIS A 37 -2.71 10.16 6.75
CA HIS A 37 -3.83 9.27 6.42
C HIS A 37 -3.31 8.12 5.56
N LEU A 38 -3.45 6.90 6.04
CA LEU A 38 -3.00 5.67 5.37
C LEU A 38 -4.18 4.73 5.18
N ASP A 39 -4.24 4.10 4.01
CA ASP A 39 -5.25 3.09 3.71
C ASP A 39 -4.70 2.12 2.67
N SER A 40 -5.43 1.05 2.40
CA SER A 40 -5.06 0.09 1.37
C SER A 40 -6.30 -0.39 0.62
N ALA A 41 -6.08 -0.89 -0.60
CA ALA A 41 -7.15 -1.37 -1.48
C ALA A 41 -6.59 -2.41 -2.45
N GLY A 42 -7.48 -3.10 -3.16
CA GLY A 42 -7.11 -4.04 -4.21
C GLY A 42 -7.58 -3.57 -5.57
N THR A 43 -6.89 -3.96 -6.63
CA THR A 43 -7.37 -3.72 -7.98
C THR A 43 -8.56 -4.62 -8.32
N ALA A 44 -8.63 -5.82 -7.70
CA ALA A 44 -9.74 -6.75 -7.85
C ALA A 44 -10.65 -6.74 -6.62
N GLY A 45 -11.90 -7.19 -6.79
CA GLY A 45 -12.88 -7.22 -5.72
C GLY A 45 -13.11 -8.61 -5.12
N TYR A 46 -12.14 -9.53 -5.24
CA TYR A 46 -12.31 -10.93 -4.83
C TYR A 46 -12.61 -11.09 -3.34
N HIS A 47 -12.08 -10.23 -2.50
CA HIS A 47 -12.07 -10.40 -1.05
C HIS A 47 -12.73 -9.25 -0.29
N ILE A 48 -13.54 -8.43 -0.96
CA ILE A 48 -14.17 -7.25 -0.34
C ILE A 48 -14.81 -7.64 1.00
N GLY A 49 -14.47 -6.90 2.06
CA GLY A 49 -14.99 -7.10 3.41
C GLY A 49 -14.24 -8.13 4.22
N ASN A 50 -13.33 -8.89 3.63
CA ASN A 50 -12.56 -9.91 4.33
C ASN A 50 -11.40 -9.31 5.12
N PRO A 51 -10.98 -9.94 6.23
CA PRO A 51 -9.74 -9.57 6.91
C PRO A 51 -8.54 -9.96 6.04
N PRO A 52 -7.34 -9.46 6.38
CA PRO A 52 -6.12 -9.93 5.72
C PRO A 52 -5.93 -11.43 5.89
N ASP A 53 -5.09 -12.02 5.01
CA ASP A 53 -4.73 -13.43 5.09
C ASP A 53 -4.23 -13.76 6.51
N PRO A 54 -4.69 -14.88 7.13
CA PRO A 54 -4.27 -15.23 8.49
C PRO A 54 -2.76 -15.32 8.66
N ARG A 55 -2.02 -15.75 7.64
CA ARG A 55 -0.56 -15.82 7.69
C ARG A 55 0.05 -14.43 7.77
N ALA A 56 -0.51 -13.48 7.02
CA ALA A 56 -0.07 -12.07 7.08
C ALA A 56 -0.32 -11.49 8.46
N ILE A 57 -1.47 -11.78 9.07
CA ILE A 57 -1.82 -11.31 10.41
C ILE A 57 -0.84 -11.86 11.44
N VAL A 58 -0.64 -13.18 11.45
CA VAL A 58 0.20 -13.85 12.48
C VAL A 58 1.65 -13.40 12.38
N ILE A 59 2.22 -13.42 11.18
CA ILE A 59 3.63 -13.03 10.98
C ILE A 59 3.80 -11.53 11.24
N GLY A 60 2.87 -10.70 10.77
CA GLY A 60 2.90 -9.27 11.03
C GLY A 60 2.89 -8.97 12.52
N GLN A 61 2.00 -9.63 13.27
CA GLN A 61 1.90 -9.45 14.72
C GLN A 61 3.20 -9.82 15.43
N SER A 62 3.86 -10.90 14.99
CA SER A 62 5.15 -11.32 15.56
C SER A 62 6.26 -10.29 15.36
N LEU A 63 6.11 -9.42 14.35
CA LEU A 63 7.04 -8.35 14.03
C LEU A 63 6.61 -6.98 14.58
N GLY A 64 5.48 -6.93 15.27
CA GLY A 64 4.95 -5.69 15.85
C GLY A 64 4.00 -4.91 14.95
N PHE A 65 3.50 -5.52 13.87
CA PHE A 65 2.55 -4.89 12.94
C PHE A 65 1.14 -5.46 13.12
N GLU A 66 0.14 -4.59 13.27
CA GLU A 66 -1.23 -5.00 13.53
C GLU A 66 -2.08 -4.86 12.26
N LEU A 67 -2.63 -5.99 11.79
CA LEU A 67 -3.44 -6.05 10.58
C LEU A 67 -4.87 -6.51 10.81
N ASP A 68 -5.18 -7.08 11.95
CA ASP A 68 -6.42 -7.83 12.19
C ASP A 68 -7.71 -7.01 11.99
N LYS A 69 -7.64 -5.70 12.18
CA LYS A 69 -8.79 -4.82 12.03
C LYS A 69 -8.99 -4.29 10.61
N LEU A 70 -8.03 -4.51 9.72
CA LEU A 70 -8.14 -4.07 8.34
C LEU A 70 -9.15 -4.94 7.58
N ARG A 71 -9.80 -4.35 6.59
CA ARG A 71 -10.77 -5.06 5.74
C ARG A 71 -10.53 -4.71 4.29
N ALA A 72 -10.60 -5.72 3.43
CA ALA A 72 -10.35 -5.54 2.01
C ALA A 72 -11.42 -4.68 1.36
N ARG A 73 -11.00 -3.80 0.46
CA ARG A 73 -11.87 -3.02 -0.42
C ARG A 73 -11.26 -2.93 -1.81
N GLN A 74 -12.08 -2.58 -2.79
CA GLN A 74 -11.60 -2.37 -4.15
C GLN A 74 -11.29 -0.90 -4.38
N VAL A 75 -10.17 -0.62 -5.06
CA VAL A 75 -9.78 0.74 -5.46
C VAL A 75 -10.74 1.25 -6.53
N SER A 76 -11.01 2.55 -6.51
CA SER A 76 -11.77 3.23 -7.55
C SER A 76 -10.99 4.44 -8.05
N TRP A 77 -11.39 4.99 -9.23
CA TRP A 77 -10.71 6.17 -9.76
C TRP A 77 -10.86 7.39 -8.86
N GLU A 78 -11.91 7.44 -8.04
CA GLU A 78 -12.14 8.52 -7.07
C GLU A 78 -11.10 8.54 -5.95
N ASP A 79 -10.44 7.40 -5.67
CA ASP A 79 -9.31 7.36 -4.73
C ASP A 79 -8.18 8.30 -5.15
N PHE A 80 -8.06 8.59 -6.43
CA PHE A 80 -7.05 9.52 -6.94
C PHE A 80 -7.30 10.96 -6.52
N TYR A 81 -8.48 11.30 -6.02
CA TYR A 81 -8.76 12.63 -5.44
C TYR A 81 -8.58 12.63 -3.92
N GLU A 82 -8.73 11.47 -3.28
CA GLU A 82 -8.67 11.34 -1.82
C GLU A 82 -7.24 11.24 -1.28
N PHE A 83 -6.31 10.75 -2.09
CA PHE A 83 -4.93 10.51 -1.68
C PHE A 83 -3.96 11.34 -2.51
N GLU A 84 -2.90 11.81 -1.86
CA GLU A 84 -1.82 12.53 -2.56
C GLU A 84 -0.91 11.57 -3.31
N LEU A 85 -0.73 10.35 -2.77
CA LEU A 85 0.19 9.35 -3.32
C LEU A 85 -0.46 7.97 -3.27
N ILE A 86 -0.40 7.26 -4.40
CA ILE A 86 -0.86 5.87 -4.49
C ILE A 86 0.33 5.01 -4.89
N PHE A 87 0.60 3.97 -4.10
CA PHE A 87 1.67 3.02 -4.35
C PHE A 87 1.13 1.69 -4.84
N ALA A 88 1.68 1.21 -5.96
CA ALA A 88 1.42 -0.11 -6.50
C ALA A 88 2.48 -1.09 -6.01
N MET A 89 2.09 -2.31 -5.68
CA MET A 89 3.03 -3.32 -5.20
C MET A 89 3.83 -3.96 -6.34
N ASP A 90 3.26 -4.06 -7.54
CA ASP A 90 3.92 -4.64 -8.69
C ASP A 90 3.52 -3.93 -9.99
N GLU A 91 4.15 -4.34 -11.10
CA GLU A 91 3.91 -3.72 -12.41
C GLU A 91 2.48 -3.93 -12.91
N THR A 92 1.86 -5.07 -12.61
CA THR A 92 0.47 -5.33 -13.01
C THR A 92 -0.48 -4.41 -12.26
N ASN A 93 -0.28 -4.25 -10.95
CA ASN A 93 -1.06 -3.29 -10.16
C ASN A 93 -0.88 -1.88 -10.70
N LEU A 94 0.37 -1.51 -11.05
CA LEU A 94 0.68 -0.19 -11.58
C LEU A 94 -0.08 0.07 -12.90
N SER A 95 -0.08 -0.91 -13.80
CA SER A 95 -0.78 -0.81 -15.08
C SER A 95 -2.29 -0.62 -14.90
N ASP A 96 -2.89 -1.40 -14.00
CA ASP A 96 -4.32 -1.28 -13.70
C ASP A 96 -4.64 0.09 -13.10
N LEU A 97 -3.79 0.58 -12.22
CA LEU A 97 -3.97 1.89 -11.60
C LEU A 97 -3.76 3.04 -12.58
N GLN A 98 -2.88 2.89 -13.56
CA GLN A 98 -2.71 3.90 -14.62
C GLN A 98 -4.00 4.11 -15.41
N THR A 99 -4.76 3.06 -15.64
CA THR A 99 -6.07 3.16 -16.30
C THR A 99 -7.04 3.99 -15.46
N LEU A 100 -7.10 3.73 -14.15
CA LEU A 100 -7.95 4.50 -13.23
C LEU A 100 -7.48 5.95 -13.13
N GLN A 101 -6.16 6.18 -13.12
CA GLN A 101 -5.60 7.53 -13.08
C GLN A 101 -6.01 8.36 -14.29
N LYS A 102 -6.01 7.76 -15.48
CA LYS A 102 -6.46 8.44 -16.70
C LYS A 102 -7.91 8.87 -16.57
N THR A 103 -8.78 8.01 -16.04
CA THR A 103 -10.18 8.34 -15.80
C THR A 103 -10.30 9.50 -14.81
N ALA A 104 -9.53 9.45 -13.72
CA ALA A 104 -9.52 10.51 -12.72
C ALA A 104 -9.09 11.87 -13.33
N ILE A 105 -8.04 11.85 -14.17
CA ILE A 105 -7.57 13.06 -14.85
C ILE A 105 -8.64 13.62 -15.77
N MET A 106 -9.35 12.77 -16.52
CA MET A 106 -10.40 13.20 -17.44
C MET A 106 -11.57 13.89 -16.73
N HIS A 107 -11.88 13.46 -15.50
CA HIS A 107 -13.01 13.97 -14.72
C HIS A 107 -12.59 14.91 -13.59
N ALA A 108 -11.33 15.35 -13.56
CA ALA A 108 -10.78 16.08 -12.42
C ALA A 108 -11.44 17.43 -12.21
N ASP A 109 -11.80 18.14 -13.27
CA ASP A 109 -12.43 19.46 -13.20
C ASP A 109 -11.66 20.40 -12.25
N GLY A 110 -10.34 20.46 -12.42
CA GLY A 110 -9.45 21.29 -11.60
C GLY A 110 -8.98 20.69 -10.30
N ARG A 111 -9.49 19.49 -9.90
CA ARG A 111 -9.03 18.83 -8.69
C ARG A 111 -7.64 18.23 -8.87
N ALA A 112 -6.86 18.20 -7.80
CA ALA A 112 -5.57 17.50 -7.78
C ALA A 112 -5.79 16.00 -7.90
N VAL A 113 -4.90 15.33 -8.66
CA VAL A 113 -4.93 13.88 -8.86
C VAL A 113 -3.67 13.29 -8.25
N ALA A 114 -3.84 12.18 -7.52
CA ALA A 114 -2.75 11.50 -6.83
C ALA A 114 -1.59 11.15 -7.78
N GLN A 115 -0.38 11.30 -7.28
CA GLN A 115 0.81 10.74 -7.90
C GLN A 115 0.77 9.22 -7.75
N LEU A 116 1.23 8.49 -8.76
CA LEU A 116 1.20 7.02 -8.79
C LEU A 116 2.61 6.50 -9.07
N ASP A 117 3.13 5.64 -8.19
CA ASP A 117 4.45 5.04 -8.32
C ASP A 117 4.42 3.59 -7.82
N LEU A 118 5.44 2.80 -8.20
CA LEU A 118 5.73 1.55 -7.50
C LEU A 118 6.14 1.86 -6.07
N PHE A 119 5.74 0.97 -5.13
CA PHE A 119 6.08 1.17 -3.72
C PHE A 119 7.59 1.10 -3.50
N ASP A 120 8.26 0.14 -4.15
CA ASP A 120 9.72 0.03 -4.06
C ASP A 120 10.37 1.13 -4.90
N PRO A 121 11.10 2.08 -4.28
CA PRO A 121 11.71 3.19 -5.03
C PRO A 121 12.81 2.73 -5.97
N THR A 122 13.31 1.50 -5.86
CA THR A 122 14.29 0.94 -6.80
C THR A 122 13.61 0.28 -8.01
N GLY A 123 12.26 0.25 -8.05
CA GLY A 123 11.50 -0.31 -9.16
C GLY A 123 11.26 -1.82 -9.07
N GLN A 124 11.62 -2.44 -7.96
CA GLN A 124 11.41 -3.87 -7.77
C GLN A 124 9.97 -4.16 -7.32
N SER A 125 9.35 -5.18 -7.90
CA SER A 125 8.02 -5.60 -7.47
C SER A 125 8.06 -6.30 -6.12
N VAL A 126 7.03 -6.10 -5.30
CA VAL A 126 6.82 -6.88 -4.08
C VAL A 126 6.18 -8.20 -4.48
N ALA A 127 6.88 -9.31 -4.23
CA ALA A 127 6.39 -10.64 -4.60
C ALA A 127 5.11 -10.98 -3.83
N ASP A 128 4.16 -11.63 -4.52
CA ASP A 128 2.90 -12.05 -3.93
C ASP A 128 3.11 -13.36 -3.17
N PRO A 129 2.96 -13.40 -1.83
CA PRO A 129 3.21 -14.60 -1.05
C PRO A 129 2.03 -15.56 -0.98
N TYR A 130 0.90 -15.23 -1.59
CA TYR A 130 -0.39 -15.93 -1.38
C TYR A 130 -0.30 -17.43 -1.64
N TYR A 131 0.38 -17.84 -2.71
CA TYR A 131 0.54 -19.25 -3.07
C TYR A 131 1.82 -19.88 -2.49
N GLY A 132 2.54 -19.14 -1.66
CA GLY A 132 3.76 -19.60 -1.02
C GLY A 132 3.51 -20.11 0.40
N ASP A 133 4.61 -20.17 1.16
CA ASP A 133 4.60 -20.63 2.53
C ASP A 133 4.92 -19.48 3.52
N GLU A 134 5.10 -19.83 4.80
CA GLU A 134 5.43 -18.87 5.85
C GLU A 134 6.68 -18.06 5.52
N GLN A 135 7.68 -18.69 4.90
CA GLN A 135 8.94 -18.01 4.55
C GLN A 135 8.70 -16.91 3.52
N ASP A 136 7.79 -17.12 2.58
CA ASP A 136 7.45 -16.09 1.59
C ASP A 136 6.80 -14.87 2.24
N PHE A 137 5.96 -15.08 3.26
CA PHE A 137 5.40 -13.97 4.04
C PHE A 137 6.46 -13.22 4.82
N LYS A 138 7.41 -13.93 5.42
CA LYS A 138 8.54 -13.29 6.13
C LYS A 138 9.40 -12.46 5.19
N GLN A 139 9.67 -12.97 4.00
CA GLN A 139 10.42 -12.23 2.97
C GLN A 139 9.67 -11.00 2.51
N MET A 140 8.35 -11.10 2.36
CA MET A 140 7.51 -9.95 2.03
C MET A 140 7.66 -8.85 3.09
N TYR A 141 7.56 -9.19 4.37
CA TYR A 141 7.70 -8.20 5.45
C TYR A 141 9.10 -7.59 5.49
N ALA A 142 10.14 -8.38 5.27
CA ALA A 142 11.51 -7.85 5.19
C ALA A 142 11.64 -6.83 4.05
N HIS A 143 11.08 -7.14 2.89
CA HIS A 143 11.07 -6.23 1.74
C HIS A 143 10.29 -4.96 2.04
N LEU A 144 9.08 -5.08 2.61
CA LEU A 144 8.25 -3.93 2.95
C LEU A 144 8.92 -3.00 3.97
N GLN A 145 9.62 -3.57 4.95
CA GLN A 145 10.34 -2.77 5.95
C GLN A 145 11.51 -2.00 5.31
N ARG A 146 12.25 -2.64 4.41
CA ARG A 146 13.33 -1.98 3.68
C ARG A 146 12.79 -0.79 2.86
N ILE A 147 11.69 -1.03 2.14
CA ILE A 147 11.05 0.02 1.33
C ILE A 147 10.61 1.18 2.22
N ALA A 148 9.96 0.87 3.35
CA ALA A 148 9.48 1.89 4.28
C ALA A 148 10.64 2.76 4.79
N ASP A 149 11.75 2.14 5.18
CA ASP A 149 12.93 2.88 5.66
C ASP A 149 13.51 3.76 4.56
N GLN A 150 13.51 3.30 3.30
CA GLN A 150 13.99 4.10 2.17
C GLN A 150 13.11 5.34 1.93
N HIS A 151 11.79 5.20 2.04
CA HIS A 151 10.88 6.34 1.90
C HIS A 151 11.06 7.34 3.04
N ILE A 152 11.18 6.86 4.27
CA ILE A 152 11.37 7.71 5.45
C ILE A 152 12.66 8.53 5.29
N ALA A 153 13.75 7.89 4.87
CA ALA A 153 15.02 8.60 4.61
C ALA A 153 14.87 9.62 3.49
N LYS A 154 14.18 9.26 2.41
CA LYS A 154 13.96 10.15 1.26
C LYS A 154 13.12 11.37 1.66
N TRP A 155 12.15 11.20 2.55
CA TRP A 155 11.32 12.29 3.05
C TRP A 155 11.98 13.04 4.21
N GLN A 156 13.17 12.61 4.64
CA GLN A 156 13.96 13.25 5.70
C GLN A 156 13.24 13.29 7.05
N LEU A 157 12.60 12.16 7.39
CA LEU A 157 11.81 12.03 8.63
C LEU A 157 12.54 11.32 9.77
N ASP A 158 13.71 10.77 9.53
CA ASP A 158 14.47 10.02 10.52
C ASP A 158 15.23 10.91 11.53
#